data_4b4d1494568c0ee8d7371cadb170a797
#
_entry.id   4b4d1494568c0ee8d7371cadb170a797
#
_cell.length_a   1.000
_cell.length_b   1.000
_cell.length_c   1.000
_cell.angle_alpha   90.00
_cell.angle_beta   90.00
_cell.angle_gamma   90.00
#
_symmetry.space_group_name_H-M   'P 1'
#
loop_
_entity.id
_entity.type
_entity.pdbx_description
1 polymer ?
#
loop_
_entity_poly.entity_id
_entity_poly.type
_entity_poly.pdbx_seq_one_letter_code
_entity_poly.pdbx_strand_id
1 'polypeptide(L)'
;MATQSVSAYVPTGDLPGNGASGNLLATSAGPAPKTQIIAIYGKGGIGKSFTLANLSYMMAQQGKKVLLIGCDPKSDTTSLLFGGKACPTIIETSSRKKAAGEETRIGDVCFKRDGVYAMELGGPEVGRGCGGRGIIHGFETLEKLGFHDWDFDYVLLDFLGDVVCGGFGLPIARDMCQKVIVVASNDLQSLYVANNVCSAVEYFRRLGGNVGVAGMVVNKDDGTGEAQAFCSEVGIPVLAAIPAHEEIRRKSANYEIIGHPDGAWGSLFAELSANVATAPPHRPTPLSPDGLLDLFNGETVGRGVVLQPATLEDMCGKTYQPKPSLEVVYDTV
;
A
#
# COMPACT_ATOMS: atom_id res chain seq x y z
N MET A 1 -35.97 -4.73 -26.67
CA MET A 1 -34.98 -5.50 -25.94
C MET A 1 -34.10 -4.45 -25.24
N ALA A 2 -34.30 -4.30 -23.94
CA ALA A 2 -33.64 -3.25 -23.15
C ALA A 2 -32.33 -3.78 -22.60
N THR A 3 -31.24 -3.17 -22.98
CA THR A 3 -29.89 -3.41 -22.42
C THR A 3 -29.87 -2.84 -21.00
N GLN A 4 -29.86 -3.72 -20.00
CA GLN A 4 -29.58 -3.33 -18.63
C GLN A 4 -28.07 -3.15 -18.46
N SER A 5 -27.67 -1.91 -18.22
CA SER A 5 -26.33 -1.57 -17.78
C SER A 5 -26.08 -2.13 -16.38
N VAL A 6 -25.07 -2.98 -16.23
CA VAL A 6 -24.60 -3.44 -14.93
C VAL A 6 -23.91 -2.25 -14.24
N SER A 7 -24.63 -1.65 -13.30
CA SER A 7 -24.07 -0.62 -12.41
C SER A 7 -23.10 -1.28 -11.44
N ALA A 8 -21.88 -0.77 -11.40
CA ALA A 8 -20.90 -1.15 -10.39
C ALA A 8 -21.48 -0.85 -8.98
N TYR A 9 -21.46 -1.85 -8.11
CA TYR A 9 -21.89 -1.74 -6.73
C TYR A 9 -21.00 -0.74 -5.98
N VAL A 10 -21.53 0.42 -5.67
CA VAL A 10 -20.94 1.39 -4.74
C VAL A 10 -21.61 1.16 -3.39
N PRO A 11 -20.90 0.73 -2.36
CA PRO A 11 -21.48 0.64 -1.03
C PRO A 11 -21.77 2.04 -0.50
N THR A 12 -23.02 2.43 -0.47
CA THR A 12 -23.49 3.59 0.32
C THR A 12 -23.61 3.13 1.78
N GLY A 13 -22.50 3.13 2.49
CA GLY A 13 -22.49 3.02 3.93
C GLY A 13 -22.24 4.39 4.52
N ASP A 14 -23.25 4.95 5.20
CA ASP A 14 -23.14 6.19 5.95
C ASP A 14 -22.02 6.06 6.99
N LEU A 15 -20.97 6.88 6.85
CA LEU A 15 -20.03 7.12 7.92
C LEU A 15 -20.77 7.90 9.03
N PRO A 16 -20.63 7.52 10.31
CA PRO A 16 -21.28 8.24 11.39
C PRO A 16 -20.80 9.69 11.38
N GLY A 17 -21.73 10.60 11.14
CA GLY A 17 -21.52 12.02 11.15
C GLY A 17 -21.13 12.49 12.55
N ASN A 18 -19.87 12.90 12.73
CA ASN A 18 -19.49 13.77 13.82
C ASN A 18 -19.78 15.21 13.40
N GLY A 19 -20.89 15.74 13.94
CA GLY A 19 -21.19 17.16 13.84
C GLY A 19 -20.15 17.99 14.57
N ALA A 20 -19.26 18.60 13.81
CA ALA A 20 -18.54 19.81 14.20
C ALA A 20 -18.32 20.62 12.93
N SER A 21 -19.22 21.59 12.69
CA SER A 21 -19.01 22.67 11.71
C SER A 21 -17.83 23.51 12.17
N GLY A 22 -16.63 23.13 11.74
CA GLY A 22 -15.44 23.97 11.80
C GLY A 22 -15.14 24.46 10.39
N ASN A 23 -15.29 25.76 10.16
CA ASN A 23 -14.85 26.49 8.98
C ASN A 23 -13.39 26.15 8.66
N LEU A 24 -13.15 25.28 7.68
CA LEU A 24 -11.83 25.12 7.08
C LEU A 24 -11.58 26.29 6.12
N LEU A 25 -11.15 27.40 6.71
CA LEU A 25 -10.53 28.49 5.97
C LEU A 25 -9.30 27.94 5.23
N ALA A 26 -9.22 28.25 3.94
CA ALA A 26 -8.04 28.02 3.12
C ALA A 26 -6.80 28.58 3.83
N THR A 27 -5.98 27.70 4.40
CA THR A 27 -4.68 28.08 4.93
C THR A 27 -3.74 28.25 3.75
N SER A 28 -3.17 29.46 3.63
CA SER A 28 -2.02 29.78 2.81
C SER A 28 -0.99 28.65 2.89
N ALA A 29 -0.44 28.21 1.75
CA ALA A 29 0.62 27.21 1.70
C ALA A 29 1.76 27.62 2.64
N GLY A 30 1.80 26.99 3.82
CA GLY A 30 2.94 27.04 4.71
C GLY A 30 4.18 26.42 4.05
N PRO A 31 5.39 26.66 4.58
CA PRO A 31 6.58 25.98 4.07
C PRO A 31 6.30 24.47 3.99
N ALA A 32 6.74 23.85 2.87
CA ALA A 32 6.55 22.43 2.63
C ALA A 32 6.94 21.63 3.90
N PRO A 33 6.14 20.65 4.32
CA PRO A 33 6.45 19.89 5.52
C PRO A 33 7.85 19.32 5.38
N LYS A 34 8.69 19.48 6.41
CA LYS A 34 10.09 19.06 6.42
C LYS A 34 10.23 17.56 6.16
N THR A 35 9.30 16.76 6.68
CA THR A 35 9.27 15.29 6.55
C THR A 35 8.41 14.88 5.36
N GLN A 36 8.97 14.10 4.44
CA GLN A 36 8.19 13.48 3.37
C GLN A 36 7.67 12.11 3.83
N ILE A 37 6.35 11.96 3.88
CA ILE A 37 5.68 10.68 4.20
C ILE A 37 5.19 10.05 2.91
N ILE A 38 5.67 8.84 2.62
CA ILE A 38 5.45 8.14 1.35
C ILE A 38 4.88 6.75 1.66
N ALA A 39 3.73 6.43 1.09
CA ALA A 39 3.13 5.10 1.19
C ALA A 39 3.45 4.27 -0.06
N ILE A 40 3.64 2.96 0.10
CA ILE A 40 3.83 2.04 -1.01
C ILE A 40 2.68 1.05 -1.08
N TYR A 41 2.21 0.80 -2.31
CA TYR A 41 1.14 -0.15 -2.62
C TYR A 41 1.52 -1.02 -3.82
N GLY A 42 0.80 -2.12 -4.03
CA GLY A 42 0.99 -3.04 -5.15
C GLY A 42 0.67 -4.48 -4.75
N LYS A 43 0.43 -5.35 -5.70
CA LYS A 43 -0.01 -6.75 -5.53
C LYS A 43 0.76 -7.48 -4.42
N GLY A 44 0.10 -8.39 -3.70
CA GLY A 44 0.75 -9.28 -2.73
C GLY A 44 1.92 -10.03 -3.36
N GLY A 45 3.09 -10.06 -2.69
CA GLY A 45 4.29 -10.74 -3.19
C GLY A 45 5.03 -10.05 -4.34
N ILE A 46 4.62 -8.84 -4.76
CA ILE A 46 5.29 -8.09 -5.83
C ILE A 46 6.66 -7.56 -5.44
N GLY A 47 6.96 -7.46 -4.15
CA GLY A 47 8.25 -6.98 -3.64
C GLY A 47 8.23 -5.58 -3.04
N LYS A 48 7.11 -5.10 -2.50
CA LYS A 48 7.02 -3.80 -1.82
C LYS A 48 8.03 -3.67 -0.69
N SER A 49 7.98 -4.58 0.28
CA SER A 49 8.87 -4.57 1.45
C SER A 49 10.34 -4.68 1.04
N PHE A 50 10.66 -5.50 0.02
CA PHE A 50 11.98 -5.57 -0.58
C PHE A 50 12.42 -4.20 -1.15
N THR A 51 11.55 -3.56 -1.93
CA THR A 51 11.84 -2.23 -2.51
C THR A 51 12.08 -1.20 -1.42
N LEU A 52 11.20 -1.14 -0.41
CA LEU A 52 11.33 -0.15 0.67
C LEU A 52 12.55 -0.39 1.57
N ALA A 53 12.88 -1.63 1.88
CA ALA A 53 14.06 -1.94 2.69
C ALA A 53 15.34 -1.48 2.00
N ASN A 54 15.49 -1.77 0.69
CA ASN A 54 16.66 -1.33 -0.08
C ASN A 54 16.68 0.18 -0.31
N LEU A 55 15.53 0.81 -0.58
CA LEU A 55 15.40 2.25 -0.73
C LEU A 55 15.74 2.97 0.58
N SER A 56 15.17 2.53 1.71
CA SER A 56 15.45 3.12 3.02
C SER A 56 16.93 3.00 3.40
N TYR A 57 17.52 1.85 3.11
CA TYR A 57 18.95 1.66 3.31
C TYR A 57 19.77 2.64 2.45
N MET A 58 19.51 2.72 1.14
CA MET A 58 20.23 3.64 0.24
C MET A 58 20.08 5.09 0.71
N MET A 59 18.87 5.54 1.04
CA MET A 59 18.63 6.89 1.56
C MET A 59 19.44 7.16 2.84
N ALA A 60 19.52 6.17 3.75
CA ALA A 60 20.30 6.30 4.98
C ALA A 60 21.81 6.39 4.70
N GLN A 61 22.33 5.62 3.71
CA GLN A 61 23.73 5.73 3.28
C GLN A 61 24.03 7.09 2.61
N GLN A 62 23.02 7.74 2.03
CA GLN A 62 23.10 9.11 1.51
C GLN A 62 22.97 10.19 2.60
N GLY A 63 22.97 9.80 3.89
CA GLY A 63 22.91 10.72 5.03
C GLY A 63 21.50 11.21 5.36
N LYS A 64 20.44 10.60 4.81
CA LYS A 64 19.06 10.93 5.15
C LYS A 64 18.61 10.23 6.42
N LYS A 65 17.82 10.91 7.22
CA LYS A 65 17.17 10.34 8.40
C LYS A 65 15.86 9.69 7.97
N VAL A 66 15.82 8.36 7.94
CA VAL A 66 14.73 7.58 7.37
C VAL A 66 14.08 6.69 8.41
N LEU A 67 12.74 6.68 8.43
CA LEU A 67 11.92 5.76 9.21
C LEU A 67 11.13 4.86 8.25
N LEU A 68 11.31 3.54 8.37
CA LEU A 68 10.50 2.52 7.70
C LEU A 68 9.46 1.96 8.66
N ILE A 69 8.19 2.00 8.29
CA ILE A 69 7.08 1.47 9.08
C ILE A 69 6.35 0.38 8.29
N GLY A 70 6.36 -0.84 8.81
CA GLY A 70 5.53 -1.93 8.31
C GLY A 70 4.08 -1.75 8.76
N CYS A 71 3.19 -1.58 7.79
CA CYS A 71 1.74 -1.42 8.01
C CYS A 71 0.95 -2.65 7.53
N ASP A 72 1.64 -3.74 7.16
CA ASP A 72 1.02 -5.03 6.86
C ASP A 72 0.77 -5.79 8.17
N PRO A 73 -0.43 -6.33 8.41
CA PRO A 73 -0.70 -7.17 9.59
C PRO A 73 0.22 -8.39 9.75
N LYS A 74 0.89 -8.83 8.67
CA LYS A 74 1.91 -9.90 8.75
C LYS A 74 3.17 -9.48 9.49
N SER A 75 3.44 -8.16 9.57
CA SER A 75 4.55 -7.58 10.33
C SER A 75 5.92 -8.14 9.96
N ASP A 76 6.19 -8.22 8.65
CA ASP A 76 7.43 -8.78 8.10
C ASP A 76 8.25 -7.78 7.26
N THR A 77 7.81 -6.53 7.16
CA THR A 77 8.45 -5.47 6.37
C THR A 77 9.90 -5.24 6.78
N THR A 78 10.16 -5.22 8.09
CA THR A 78 11.48 -4.92 8.63
C THR A 78 12.44 -6.10 8.58
N SER A 79 11.95 -7.31 8.28
CA SER A 79 12.75 -8.53 8.33
C SER A 79 13.98 -8.51 7.42
N LEU A 80 13.89 -7.91 6.22
CA LEU A 80 15.02 -7.79 5.31
C LEU A 80 16.16 -6.94 5.91
N LEU A 81 15.83 -5.85 6.61
CA LEU A 81 16.82 -5.01 7.28
C LEU A 81 17.49 -5.74 8.44
N PHE A 82 16.78 -6.62 9.14
CA PHE A 82 17.26 -7.28 10.35
C PHE A 82 17.66 -8.76 10.15
N GLY A 83 17.97 -9.16 8.89
CA GLY A 83 18.50 -10.49 8.58
C GLY A 83 17.51 -11.61 8.89
N GLY A 84 16.25 -11.44 8.54
CA GLY A 84 15.17 -12.40 8.70
C GLY A 84 14.35 -12.26 9.99
N LYS A 85 14.68 -11.27 10.85
CA LYS A 85 13.91 -11.00 12.08
C LYS A 85 13.13 -9.71 11.92
N ALA A 86 11.81 -9.77 12.01
CA ALA A 86 10.98 -8.57 12.08
C ALA A 86 11.08 -7.88 13.45
N CYS A 87 10.87 -6.58 13.48
CA CYS A 87 10.75 -5.83 14.73
C CYS A 87 9.51 -6.27 15.53
N PRO A 88 9.56 -6.25 16.87
CA PRO A 88 8.36 -6.39 17.69
C PRO A 88 7.31 -5.35 17.29
N THR A 89 6.04 -5.78 17.20
CA THR A 89 4.97 -4.89 16.76
C THR A 89 4.56 -3.89 17.83
N ILE A 90 4.10 -2.72 17.40
CA ILE A 90 3.57 -1.69 18.31
C ILE A 90 2.35 -2.21 19.06
N ILE A 91 1.41 -2.86 18.34
CA ILE A 91 0.15 -3.35 18.93
C ILE A 91 0.42 -4.40 20.00
N GLU A 92 1.25 -5.41 19.70
CA GLU A 92 1.57 -6.47 20.65
C GLU A 92 2.34 -5.94 21.84
N THR A 93 3.36 -5.10 21.60
CA THR A 93 4.18 -4.52 22.66
C THR A 93 3.36 -3.61 23.58
N SER A 94 2.49 -2.76 23.01
CA SER A 94 1.61 -1.89 23.79
C SER A 94 0.60 -2.69 24.61
N SER A 95 0.02 -3.74 24.05
CA SER A 95 -0.92 -4.61 24.76
C SER A 95 -0.25 -5.32 25.94
N ARG A 96 0.94 -5.87 25.72
CA ARG A 96 1.73 -6.55 26.76
C ARG A 96 2.12 -5.57 27.89
N LYS A 97 2.61 -4.39 27.56
CA LYS A 97 2.99 -3.37 28.56
C LYS A 97 1.80 -2.88 29.35
N LYS A 98 0.68 -2.60 28.69
CA LYS A 98 -0.56 -2.21 29.35
C LYS A 98 -1.05 -3.28 30.35
N ALA A 99 -0.96 -4.57 29.97
CA ALA A 99 -1.30 -5.68 30.88
C ALA A 99 -0.37 -5.75 32.10
N ALA A 100 0.89 -5.29 31.96
CA ALA A 100 1.86 -5.19 33.06
C ALA A 100 1.74 -3.87 33.87
N GLY A 101 0.82 -2.98 33.53
CA GLY A 101 0.70 -1.66 34.15
C GLY A 101 1.81 -0.68 33.74
N GLU A 102 2.48 -0.93 32.63
CA GLU A 102 3.56 -0.12 32.10
C GLU A 102 3.12 0.71 30.89
N GLU A 103 3.77 1.85 30.67
CA GLU A 103 3.59 2.65 29.47
C GLU A 103 4.55 2.20 28.36
N THR A 104 4.06 2.23 27.11
CA THR A 104 4.87 1.99 25.92
C THR A 104 5.73 3.22 25.63
N ARG A 105 7.03 3.02 25.46
CA ARG A 105 8.00 4.05 25.08
C ARG A 105 8.52 3.81 23.68
N ILE A 106 9.04 4.85 23.03
CA ILE A 106 9.57 4.76 21.66
C ILE A 106 10.64 3.67 21.52
N GLY A 107 11.52 3.51 22.50
CA GLY A 107 12.56 2.48 22.49
C GLY A 107 12.07 1.03 22.62
N ASP A 108 10.79 0.82 22.94
CA ASP A 108 10.19 -0.51 22.99
C ASP A 108 9.74 -0.99 21.61
N VAL A 109 9.57 -0.07 20.64
CA VAL A 109 8.89 -0.31 19.35
C VAL A 109 9.67 0.22 18.14
N CYS A 110 10.67 1.08 18.33
CA CYS A 110 11.52 1.60 17.26
C CYS A 110 12.94 1.03 17.37
N PHE A 111 13.42 0.45 16.30
CA PHE A 111 14.74 -0.18 16.22
C PHE A 111 15.57 0.50 15.15
N LYS A 112 16.90 0.40 15.25
CA LYS A 112 17.80 1.01 14.27
C LYS A 112 18.82 0.02 13.76
N ARG A 113 19.02 -0.02 12.45
CA ARG A 113 20.11 -0.76 11.81
C ARG A 113 20.62 0.00 10.58
N ASP A 114 21.91 0.07 10.41
CA ASP A 114 22.60 0.65 9.24
C ASP A 114 22.10 2.07 8.86
N GLY A 115 21.73 2.87 9.88
CA GLY A 115 21.19 4.22 9.70
C GLY A 115 19.68 4.32 9.54
N VAL A 116 18.99 3.20 9.25
CA VAL A 116 17.53 3.15 9.10
C VAL A 116 16.87 2.93 10.44
N TYR A 117 15.89 3.76 10.78
CA TYR A 117 14.95 3.51 11.88
C TYR A 117 13.78 2.67 11.33
N ALA A 118 13.32 1.69 12.09
CA ALA A 118 12.31 0.74 11.63
C ALA A 118 11.34 0.34 12.74
N MET A 119 10.07 0.14 12.35
CA MET A 119 8.95 -0.21 13.23
C MET A 119 7.98 -1.12 12.48
N GLU A 120 7.23 -1.93 13.23
CA GLU A 120 6.07 -2.69 12.73
C GLU A 120 4.81 -2.26 13.48
N LEU A 121 3.76 -1.87 12.78
CA LEU A 121 2.48 -1.55 13.44
C LEU A 121 1.87 -2.79 14.09
N GLY A 122 1.89 -3.89 13.37
CA GLY A 122 1.20 -5.11 13.76
C GLY A 122 -0.24 -5.15 13.27
N GLY A 123 -0.93 -6.21 13.65
CA GLY A 123 -2.33 -6.44 13.30
C GLY A 123 -3.03 -7.27 14.37
N PRO A 124 -4.32 -7.56 14.19
CA PRO A 124 -5.02 -8.49 15.07
C PRO A 124 -4.40 -9.88 14.95
N GLU A 125 -4.55 -10.69 15.97
CA GLU A 125 -4.18 -12.11 15.92
C GLU A 125 -4.81 -12.80 14.70
N VAL A 126 -4.08 -13.75 14.11
CA VAL A 126 -4.56 -14.52 12.96
C VAL A 126 -5.94 -15.12 13.24
N GLY A 127 -6.89 -14.85 12.34
CA GLY A 127 -8.28 -15.29 12.49
C GLY A 127 -9.14 -14.43 13.42
N ARG A 128 -8.61 -13.34 13.98
CA ARG A 128 -9.36 -12.44 14.88
C ARG A 128 -9.34 -11.01 14.36
N GLY A 129 -10.50 -10.44 14.14
CA GLY A 129 -10.68 -9.04 13.83
C GLY A 129 -10.39 -8.65 12.38
N CYS A 130 -10.46 -7.34 12.10
CA CYS A 130 -10.21 -6.73 10.80
C CYS A 130 -8.81 -6.09 10.78
N GLY A 131 -7.97 -6.45 9.78
CA GLY A 131 -6.63 -5.88 9.61
C GLY A 131 -6.63 -4.36 9.56
N GLY A 132 -7.61 -3.74 8.92
CA GLY A 132 -7.75 -2.29 8.85
C GLY A 132 -7.95 -1.62 10.21
N ARG A 133 -8.67 -2.26 11.15
CA ARG A 133 -8.77 -1.76 12.54
C ARG A 133 -7.44 -1.81 13.28
N GLY A 134 -6.65 -2.87 13.04
CA GLY A 134 -5.31 -2.97 13.60
C GLY A 134 -4.43 -1.81 13.16
N ILE A 135 -4.44 -1.49 11.88
CA ILE A 135 -3.69 -0.35 11.32
C ILE A 135 -4.12 0.97 11.97
N ILE A 136 -5.42 1.23 12.09
CA ILE A 136 -5.95 2.44 12.74
C ILE A 136 -5.41 2.54 14.17
N HIS A 137 -5.50 1.47 14.95
CA HIS A 137 -5.02 1.44 16.33
C HIS A 137 -3.49 1.62 16.43
N GLY A 138 -2.75 1.04 15.47
CA GLY A 138 -1.30 1.23 15.37
C GLY A 138 -0.93 2.71 15.17
N PHE A 139 -1.60 3.39 14.25
CA PHE A 139 -1.39 4.84 14.03
C PHE A 139 -1.81 5.69 15.22
N GLU A 140 -2.93 5.41 15.87
CA GLU A 140 -3.33 6.10 17.10
C GLU A 140 -2.27 5.95 18.22
N THR A 141 -1.59 4.81 18.27
CA THR A 141 -0.50 4.57 19.22
C THR A 141 0.75 5.35 18.81
N LEU A 142 1.08 5.42 17.51
CA LEU A 142 2.16 6.27 17.00
C LEU A 142 1.93 7.75 17.31
N GLU A 143 0.71 8.24 17.14
CA GLU A 143 0.33 9.63 17.47
C GLU A 143 0.55 9.91 18.96
N LYS A 144 0.17 8.98 19.84
CA LYS A 144 0.43 9.09 21.29
C LYS A 144 1.91 9.07 21.64
N LEU A 145 2.75 8.46 20.82
CA LEU A 145 4.21 8.45 20.95
C LEU A 145 4.87 9.70 20.36
N GLY A 146 4.09 10.66 19.84
CA GLY A 146 4.58 11.93 19.31
C GLY A 146 5.01 11.87 17.84
N PHE A 147 4.44 10.98 17.03
CA PHE A 147 4.80 10.77 15.64
C PHE A 147 4.93 12.06 14.81
N HIS A 148 4.05 13.03 15.03
CA HIS A 148 4.03 14.29 14.30
C HIS A 148 5.18 15.25 14.65
N ASP A 149 5.84 15.02 15.78
CA ASP A 149 6.96 15.83 16.27
C ASP A 149 8.33 15.24 15.91
N TRP A 150 8.36 14.06 15.27
CA TRP A 150 9.60 13.41 14.92
C TRP A 150 10.29 14.08 13.74
N ASP A 151 11.60 14.22 13.84
CA ASP A 151 12.45 14.87 12.85
C ASP A 151 13.07 13.83 11.90
N PHE A 152 12.33 13.43 10.85
CA PHE A 152 12.82 12.60 9.77
C PHE A 152 12.82 13.36 8.43
N ASP A 153 13.73 13.01 7.53
CA ASP A 153 13.65 13.45 6.14
C ASP A 153 12.55 12.67 5.41
N TYR A 154 12.49 11.34 5.67
CA TYR A 154 11.52 10.45 5.03
C TYR A 154 10.89 9.50 6.05
N VAL A 155 9.57 9.30 5.92
CA VAL A 155 8.82 8.21 6.54
C VAL A 155 8.24 7.36 5.42
N LEU A 156 8.64 6.10 5.35
CA LEU A 156 8.23 5.14 4.34
C LEU A 156 7.25 4.15 4.96
N LEU A 157 6.03 4.08 4.42
CA LEU A 157 4.93 3.26 4.92
C LEU A 157 4.68 2.07 3.98
N ASP A 158 4.90 0.84 4.45
CA ASP A 158 4.66 -0.39 3.68
C ASP A 158 3.25 -0.92 3.92
N PHE A 159 2.35 -0.69 2.97
CA PHE A 159 0.97 -1.14 3.06
C PHE A 159 0.73 -2.46 2.33
N LEU A 160 -0.37 -3.14 2.70
CA LEU A 160 -0.91 -4.27 1.94
C LEU A 160 -1.17 -3.90 0.48
N GLY A 161 -1.24 -4.95 -0.37
CA GLY A 161 -1.33 -4.84 -1.82
C GLY A 161 -2.42 -3.90 -2.31
N ASP A 162 -3.66 -4.16 -1.93
CA ASP A 162 -4.83 -3.47 -2.45
C ASP A 162 -5.42 -2.50 -1.43
N VAL A 163 -5.91 -1.36 -1.91
CA VAL A 163 -6.72 -0.45 -1.10
C VAL A 163 -8.15 -1.00 -1.01
N VAL A 164 -8.31 -2.15 -0.35
CA VAL A 164 -9.58 -2.89 -0.31
C VAL A 164 -10.56 -2.42 0.76
N CYS A 165 -10.09 -1.68 1.76
CA CYS A 165 -10.96 -1.14 2.81
C CYS A 165 -10.40 0.17 3.39
N GLY A 166 -11.25 0.91 4.11
CA GLY A 166 -10.91 2.22 4.68
C GLY A 166 -9.66 2.24 5.57
N GLY A 167 -9.34 1.12 6.25
CA GLY A 167 -8.12 1.03 7.06
C GLY A 167 -6.83 1.09 6.22
N PHE A 168 -6.81 0.47 5.04
CA PHE A 168 -5.67 0.50 4.14
C PHE A 168 -5.60 1.80 3.31
N GLY A 169 -6.72 2.48 3.13
CA GLY A 169 -6.79 3.82 2.56
C GLY A 169 -6.53 4.95 3.56
N LEU A 170 -6.37 4.63 4.85
CA LEU A 170 -6.26 5.62 5.91
C LEU A 170 -5.18 6.69 5.68
N PRO A 171 -3.94 6.35 5.27
CA PRO A 171 -2.91 7.35 5.05
C PRO A 171 -3.28 8.33 3.93
N ILE A 172 -3.97 7.82 2.91
CA ILE A 172 -4.46 8.63 1.79
C ILE A 172 -5.65 9.48 2.26
N ALA A 173 -6.60 8.87 2.98
CA ALA A 173 -7.85 9.51 3.40
C ALA A 173 -7.66 10.61 4.47
N ARG A 174 -6.62 10.50 5.30
CA ARG A 174 -6.31 11.47 6.38
C ARG A 174 -5.17 12.42 6.05
N ASP A 175 -4.78 12.52 4.78
CA ASP A 175 -3.61 13.33 4.35
C ASP A 175 -2.32 13.00 5.14
N MET A 176 -2.20 11.77 5.63
CA MET A 176 -1.02 11.33 6.39
C MET A 176 0.20 11.14 5.48
N CYS A 177 -0.01 10.89 4.18
CA CYS A 177 1.07 10.83 3.20
C CYS A 177 0.77 11.76 2.02
N GLN A 178 1.83 12.37 1.50
CA GLN A 178 1.74 13.27 0.34
C GLN A 178 1.91 12.51 -0.98
N LYS A 179 2.63 11.38 -0.93
CA LYS A 179 3.02 10.61 -2.11
C LYS A 179 2.72 9.13 -1.94
N VAL A 180 2.29 8.51 -3.02
CA VAL A 180 2.14 7.06 -3.15
C VAL A 180 3.12 6.55 -4.20
N ILE A 181 3.89 5.51 -3.87
CA ILE A 181 4.65 4.71 -4.83
C ILE A 181 3.83 3.45 -5.13
N VAL A 182 3.70 3.12 -6.40
CA VAL A 182 3.09 1.87 -6.85
C VAL A 182 4.19 0.89 -7.25
N VAL A 183 4.13 -0.37 -6.79
CA VAL A 183 5.03 -1.43 -7.25
C VAL A 183 4.24 -2.40 -8.09
N ALA A 184 4.67 -2.64 -9.32
CA ALA A 184 4.05 -3.58 -10.24
C ALA A 184 5.11 -4.34 -11.05
N SER A 185 4.70 -5.37 -11.76
CA SER A 185 5.43 -6.09 -12.81
C SER A 185 4.65 -6.01 -14.11
N ASN A 186 5.19 -6.57 -15.18
CA ASN A 186 4.54 -6.56 -16.49
C ASN A 186 3.34 -7.52 -16.61
N ASP A 187 2.89 -8.17 -15.52
CA ASP A 187 1.70 -9.04 -15.58
C ASP A 187 0.38 -8.29 -15.36
N LEU A 188 -0.66 -8.72 -16.07
CA LEU A 188 -1.98 -8.08 -16.05
C LEU A 188 -2.57 -7.95 -14.64
N GLN A 189 -2.43 -8.96 -13.78
CA GLN A 189 -2.96 -8.91 -12.42
C GLN A 189 -2.25 -7.86 -11.57
N SER A 190 -0.93 -7.69 -11.79
CA SER A 190 -0.15 -6.65 -11.10
C SER A 190 -0.58 -5.26 -11.55
N LEU A 191 -0.77 -5.06 -12.85
CA LEU A 191 -1.24 -3.79 -13.41
C LEU A 191 -2.69 -3.49 -13.05
N TYR A 192 -3.54 -4.52 -12.92
CA TYR A 192 -4.90 -4.36 -12.39
C TYR A 192 -4.89 -3.78 -10.97
N VAL A 193 -4.04 -4.32 -10.08
CA VAL A 193 -3.87 -3.79 -8.72
C VAL A 193 -3.30 -2.37 -8.74
N ALA A 194 -2.31 -2.10 -9.60
CA ALA A 194 -1.76 -0.76 -9.78
C ALA A 194 -2.83 0.25 -10.19
N ASN A 195 -3.71 -0.13 -11.12
CA ASN A 195 -4.84 0.69 -11.57
C ASN A 195 -5.86 0.96 -10.44
N ASN A 196 -6.13 -0.03 -9.60
CA ASN A 196 -6.99 0.13 -8.42
C ASN A 196 -6.39 1.13 -7.42
N VAL A 197 -5.07 1.10 -7.22
CA VAL A 197 -4.38 2.09 -6.37
C VAL A 197 -4.51 3.50 -6.97
N CYS A 198 -4.31 3.65 -8.28
CA CYS A 198 -4.52 4.91 -8.99
C CYS A 198 -5.96 5.42 -8.83
N SER A 199 -6.95 4.51 -8.95
CA SER A 199 -8.37 4.82 -8.75
C SER A 199 -8.66 5.30 -7.33
N ALA A 200 -8.06 4.66 -6.33
CA ALA A 200 -8.20 5.05 -4.94
C ALA A 200 -7.60 6.44 -4.67
N VAL A 201 -6.41 6.72 -5.19
CA VAL A 201 -5.78 8.05 -5.07
C VAL A 201 -6.68 9.13 -5.70
N GLU A 202 -7.19 8.91 -6.91
CA GLU A 202 -8.07 9.86 -7.58
C GLU A 202 -9.40 10.03 -6.81
N TYR A 203 -9.96 8.96 -6.27
CA TYR A 203 -11.17 9.03 -5.43
C TYR A 203 -10.96 9.93 -4.20
N PHE A 204 -9.89 9.71 -3.43
CA PHE A 204 -9.63 10.54 -2.24
C PHE A 204 -9.27 11.99 -2.60
N ARG A 205 -8.61 12.22 -3.74
CA ARG A 205 -8.38 13.59 -4.25
C ARG A 205 -9.69 14.31 -4.55
N ARG A 206 -10.67 13.64 -5.14
CA ARG A 206 -12.01 14.23 -5.39
C ARG A 206 -12.73 14.60 -4.09
N LEU A 207 -12.41 13.93 -3.00
CA LEU A 207 -12.90 14.26 -1.66
C LEU A 207 -12.12 15.40 -0.97
N GLY A 208 -11.17 16.01 -1.64
CA GLY A 208 -10.38 17.14 -1.12
C GLY A 208 -9.00 16.76 -0.59
N GLY A 209 -8.58 15.49 -0.67
CA GLY A 209 -7.25 15.05 -0.24
C GLY A 209 -6.12 15.59 -1.14
N ASN A 210 -4.94 15.75 -0.58
CA ASN A 210 -3.76 16.33 -1.27
C ASN A 210 -2.70 15.29 -1.65
N VAL A 211 -3.05 14.01 -1.71
CA VAL A 211 -2.16 12.91 -2.09
C VAL A 211 -2.04 12.78 -3.60
N GLY A 212 -0.91 12.30 -4.09
CA GLY A 212 -0.72 11.91 -5.50
C GLY A 212 0.23 10.74 -5.65
N VAL A 213 0.30 10.17 -6.85
CA VAL A 213 1.22 9.08 -7.17
C VAL A 213 2.57 9.68 -7.54
N ALA A 214 3.64 9.34 -6.78
CA ALA A 214 5.01 9.74 -7.13
C ALA A 214 5.48 9.07 -8.42
N GLY A 215 5.06 7.82 -8.63
CA GLY A 215 5.36 7.02 -9.80
C GLY A 215 5.31 5.52 -9.48
N MET A 216 5.76 4.72 -10.44
CA MET A 216 5.81 3.26 -10.35
C MET A 216 7.25 2.76 -10.27
N VAL A 217 7.48 1.78 -9.40
CA VAL A 217 8.65 0.90 -9.46
C VAL A 217 8.22 -0.38 -10.17
N VAL A 218 8.78 -0.62 -11.35
CA VAL A 218 8.60 -1.89 -12.06
C VAL A 218 9.53 -2.90 -11.42
N ASN A 219 9.00 -3.88 -10.69
CA ASN A 219 9.79 -4.93 -10.06
C ASN A 219 9.61 -6.26 -10.81
N LYS A 220 10.64 -7.09 -10.81
CA LYS A 220 10.72 -8.30 -11.62
C LYS A 220 10.51 -7.99 -13.11
N ASP A 221 11.08 -6.88 -13.54
CA ASP A 221 11.01 -6.46 -14.95
C ASP A 221 11.66 -7.48 -15.86
N ASP A 222 10.88 -8.03 -16.75
CA ASP A 222 11.30 -9.01 -17.78
C ASP A 222 11.54 -8.36 -19.15
N GLY A 223 11.37 -7.03 -19.23
CA GLY A 223 11.63 -6.24 -20.42
C GLY A 223 10.51 -6.25 -21.46
N THR A 224 9.31 -6.79 -21.15
CA THR A 224 8.19 -6.84 -22.12
C THR A 224 7.51 -5.48 -22.29
N GLY A 225 7.51 -4.61 -21.26
CA GLY A 225 7.19 -3.18 -21.40
C GLY A 225 5.75 -2.79 -21.07
N GLU A 226 4.88 -3.71 -20.65
CA GLU A 226 3.47 -3.41 -20.34
C GLU A 226 3.32 -2.45 -19.17
N ALA A 227 4.20 -2.55 -18.15
CA ALA A 227 4.21 -1.64 -17.02
C ALA A 227 4.61 -0.20 -17.42
N GLN A 228 5.55 -0.07 -18.35
CA GLN A 228 5.94 1.23 -18.92
C GLN A 228 4.82 1.84 -19.75
N ALA A 229 4.15 1.01 -20.58
CA ALA A 229 2.97 1.42 -21.35
C ALA A 229 1.83 1.87 -20.41
N PHE A 230 1.55 1.11 -19.35
CA PHE A 230 0.58 1.49 -18.33
C PHE A 230 0.93 2.86 -17.71
N CYS A 231 2.18 3.08 -17.32
CA CYS A 231 2.61 4.35 -16.74
C CYS A 231 2.37 5.53 -17.68
N SER A 232 2.64 5.35 -18.98
CA SER A 232 2.39 6.37 -20.00
C SER A 232 0.91 6.70 -20.13
N GLU A 233 0.04 5.67 -20.17
CA GLU A 233 -1.41 5.84 -20.33
C GLU A 233 -2.07 6.49 -19.11
N VAL A 234 -1.65 6.11 -17.89
CA VAL A 234 -2.22 6.68 -16.65
C VAL A 234 -1.58 8.01 -16.26
N GLY A 235 -0.50 8.43 -16.91
CA GLY A 235 0.19 9.72 -16.67
C GLY A 235 1.03 9.74 -15.40
N ILE A 236 1.74 8.66 -15.07
CA ILE A 236 2.70 8.59 -13.95
C ILE A 236 4.09 8.17 -14.45
N PRO A 237 5.19 8.65 -13.83
CA PRO A 237 6.53 8.24 -14.24
C PRO A 237 6.89 6.83 -13.75
N VAL A 238 7.79 6.16 -14.46
CA VAL A 238 8.56 5.02 -13.93
C VAL A 238 9.70 5.59 -13.09
N LEU A 239 9.75 5.21 -11.80
CA LEU A 239 10.80 5.65 -10.87
C LEU A 239 12.06 4.80 -10.98
N ALA A 240 11.90 3.51 -11.20
CA ALA A 240 12.96 2.55 -11.48
C ALA A 240 12.38 1.26 -12.05
N ALA A 241 13.21 0.50 -12.77
CA ALA A 241 12.91 -0.86 -13.20
C ALA A 241 13.93 -1.83 -12.58
N ILE A 242 13.45 -2.69 -11.68
CA ILE A 242 14.27 -3.71 -11.00
C ILE A 242 14.12 -5.01 -11.80
N PRO A 243 15.18 -5.51 -12.44
CA PRO A 243 15.05 -6.63 -13.36
C PRO A 243 14.72 -7.94 -12.64
N ALA A 244 14.05 -8.84 -13.37
CA ALA A 244 13.91 -10.24 -12.99
C ALA A 244 15.26 -10.95 -13.09
N HIS A 245 16.06 -10.89 -12.00
CA HIS A 245 17.42 -11.40 -11.98
C HIS A 245 17.61 -12.42 -10.85
N GLU A 246 18.28 -13.53 -11.15
CA GLU A 246 18.47 -14.64 -10.22
C GLU A 246 19.24 -14.22 -8.95
N GLU A 247 20.24 -13.37 -9.07
CA GLU A 247 21.00 -12.86 -7.94
C GLU A 247 20.11 -12.04 -6.99
N ILE A 248 19.25 -11.17 -7.55
CA ILE A 248 18.28 -10.37 -6.77
C ILE A 248 17.37 -11.31 -6.01
N ARG A 249 16.79 -12.31 -6.70
CA ARG A 249 15.91 -13.31 -6.11
C ARG A 249 16.60 -14.05 -4.96
N ARG A 250 17.81 -14.54 -5.19
CA ARG A 250 18.60 -15.30 -4.21
C ARG A 250 18.95 -14.46 -2.98
N LYS A 251 19.45 -13.24 -3.18
CA LYS A 251 19.80 -12.33 -2.09
C LYS A 251 18.58 -11.93 -1.28
N SER A 252 17.48 -11.59 -1.94
CA SER A 252 16.21 -11.29 -1.25
C SER A 252 15.73 -12.48 -0.40
N ALA A 253 15.80 -13.71 -0.92
CA ALA A 253 15.42 -14.91 -0.18
C ALA A 253 16.32 -15.18 1.04
N ASN A 254 17.56 -14.70 1.01
CA ASN A 254 18.52 -14.79 2.12
C ASN A 254 18.47 -13.58 3.07
N TYR A 255 17.48 -12.69 2.92
CA TYR A 255 17.40 -11.45 3.70
C TYR A 255 18.65 -10.56 3.60
N GLU A 256 19.20 -10.46 2.40
CA GLU A 256 20.35 -9.61 2.09
C GLU A 256 19.89 -8.31 1.41
N ILE A 257 20.36 -7.17 1.91
CA ILE A 257 20.21 -5.88 1.24
C ILE A 257 21.08 -5.88 -0.03
N ILE A 258 20.52 -5.44 -1.15
CA ILE A 258 21.25 -5.31 -2.41
C ILE A 258 21.54 -3.86 -2.82
N GLY A 259 20.84 -2.91 -2.19
CA GLY A 259 20.98 -1.47 -2.44
C GLY A 259 22.20 -0.84 -1.77
N HIS A 260 23.33 -1.56 -1.66
CA HIS A 260 24.59 -1.00 -1.19
C HIS A 260 25.15 -0.01 -2.22
N PRO A 261 25.61 1.21 -1.84
CA PRO A 261 26.12 2.19 -2.79
C PRO A 261 27.21 1.64 -3.72
N ASP A 262 28.13 0.83 -3.19
CA ASP A 262 29.23 0.22 -3.94
C ASP A 262 28.88 -1.18 -4.49
N GLY A 263 27.62 -1.62 -4.36
CA GLY A 263 27.17 -2.93 -4.82
C GLY A 263 26.75 -2.91 -6.29
N ALA A 264 26.58 -4.10 -6.87
CA ALA A 264 26.17 -4.28 -8.27
C ALA A 264 24.86 -3.56 -8.62
N TRP A 265 23.97 -3.38 -7.63
CA TRP A 265 22.65 -2.73 -7.78
C TRP A 265 22.60 -1.35 -7.13
N GLY A 266 23.75 -0.83 -6.67
CA GLY A 266 23.83 0.45 -5.96
C GLY A 266 23.33 1.62 -6.79
N SER A 267 23.73 1.73 -8.05
CA SER A 267 23.29 2.78 -8.97
C SER A 267 21.77 2.79 -9.16
N LEU A 268 21.16 1.62 -9.29
CA LEU A 268 19.71 1.49 -9.46
C LEU A 268 18.93 2.04 -8.25
N PHE A 269 19.36 1.70 -7.02
CA PHE A 269 18.70 2.22 -5.82
C PHE A 269 19.07 3.67 -5.51
N ALA A 270 20.23 4.15 -5.94
CA ALA A 270 20.58 5.57 -5.88
C ALA A 270 19.70 6.41 -6.82
N GLU A 271 19.45 5.93 -8.04
CA GLU A 271 18.53 6.53 -9.00
C GLU A 271 17.10 6.51 -8.46
N LEU A 272 16.63 5.36 -7.94
CA LEU A 272 15.31 5.27 -7.30
C LEU A 272 15.18 6.29 -6.16
N SER A 273 16.18 6.41 -5.29
CA SER A 273 16.20 7.39 -4.21
C SER A 273 16.08 8.82 -4.73
N ALA A 274 16.84 9.19 -5.76
CA ALA A 274 16.80 10.50 -6.38
C ALA A 274 15.44 10.80 -7.01
N ASN A 275 14.88 9.82 -7.75
CA ASN A 275 13.57 9.95 -8.39
C ASN A 275 12.45 10.10 -7.36
N VAL A 276 12.45 9.32 -6.28
CA VAL A 276 11.46 9.43 -5.18
C VAL A 276 11.55 10.79 -4.48
N ALA A 277 12.79 11.28 -4.24
CA ALA A 277 13.00 12.56 -3.59
C ALA A 277 12.42 13.74 -4.39
N THR A 278 12.56 13.71 -5.72
CA THR A 278 12.22 14.82 -6.62
C THR A 278 10.84 14.69 -7.27
N ALA A 279 10.29 13.46 -7.38
CA ALA A 279 8.99 13.24 -8.01
C ALA A 279 7.87 14.04 -7.34
N PRO A 280 7.12 14.85 -8.09
CA PRO A 280 5.91 15.49 -7.56
C PRO A 280 4.79 14.46 -7.38
N PRO A 281 3.76 14.78 -6.61
CA PRO A 281 2.56 13.94 -6.51
C PRO A 281 1.71 14.07 -7.78
N HIS A 282 1.84 13.13 -8.73
CA HIS A 282 1.09 13.09 -9.96
C HIS A 282 -0.38 12.74 -9.72
N ARG A 283 -1.23 13.20 -10.65
CA ARG A 283 -2.65 12.87 -10.67
C ARG A 283 -2.89 11.78 -11.74
N PRO A 284 -3.08 10.53 -11.36
CA PRO A 284 -3.26 9.46 -12.33
C PRO A 284 -4.63 9.52 -13.00
N THR A 285 -4.71 9.04 -14.23
CA THR A 285 -5.97 8.77 -14.94
C THR A 285 -6.14 7.26 -15.07
N PRO A 286 -6.90 6.61 -14.15
CA PRO A 286 -7.06 5.16 -14.17
C PRO A 286 -7.69 4.67 -15.47
N LEU A 287 -7.25 3.50 -15.95
CA LEU A 287 -7.78 2.86 -17.16
C LEU A 287 -9.09 2.13 -16.88
N SER A 288 -9.93 1.98 -17.92
CA SER A 288 -11.03 1.04 -17.91
C SER A 288 -10.51 -0.41 -17.95
N PRO A 289 -11.34 -1.41 -17.61
CA PRO A 289 -10.95 -2.82 -17.76
C PRO A 289 -10.49 -3.18 -19.18
N ASP A 290 -11.17 -2.66 -20.21
CA ASP A 290 -10.79 -2.86 -21.60
C ASP A 290 -9.46 -2.18 -21.94
N GLY A 291 -9.24 -0.95 -21.44
CA GLY A 291 -7.98 -0.23 -21.60
C GLY A 291 -6.79 -0.95 -20.97
N LEU A 292 -6.99 -1.65 -19.84
CA LEU A 292 -5.95 -2.51 -19.26
C LEU A 292 -5.64 -3.71 -20.16
N LEU A 293 -6.66 -4.34 -20.75
CA LEU A 293 -6.47 -5.48 -21.65
C LEU A 293 -5.77 -5.07 -22.96
N ASP A 294 -6.01 -3.85 -23.42
CA ASP A 294 -5.37 -3.30 -24.62
C ASP A 294 -3.84 -3.16 -24.47
N LEU A 295 -3.32 -3.02 -23.25
CA LEU A 295 -1.88 -3.00 -22.99
C LEU A 295 -1.19 -4.33 -23.33
N PHE A 296 -1.91 -5.43 -23.32
CA PHE A 296 -1.40 -6.78 -23.58
C PHE A 296 -1.61 -7.21 -25.06
N ASN A 297 -1.27 -6.32 -26.01
CA ASN A 297 -1.26 -6.56 -27.46
C ASN A 297 -2.54 -7.09 -28.08
N GLY A 298 -3.70 -6.62 -27.66
CA GLY A 298 -4.93 -6.68 -28.42
C GLY A 298 -5.43 -8.03 -28.94
N GLU A 299 -4.62 -9.04 -28.94
CA GLU A 299 -4.94 -10.37 -29.40
C GLU A 299 -5.35 -11.26 -28.23
N THR A 300 -6.65 -11.34 -27.99
CA THR A 300 -7.33 -12.46 -27.36
C THR A 300 -7.43 -12.54 -25.83
N VAL A 301 -6.79 -11.76 -25.02
CA VAL A 301 -7.05 -11.86 -23.58
C VAL A 301 -8.39 -11.20 -23.27
N GLY A 302 -9.42 -12.00 -23.09
CA GLY A 302 -10.76 -11.54 -22.69
C GLY A 302 -11.66 -10.99 -23.80
N ARG A 303 -11.15 -10.66 -24.99
CA ARG A 303 -11.99 -10.22 -26.11
C ARG A 303 -12.81 -11.40 -26.67
N GLY A 304 -14.11 -11.24 -26.71
CA GLY A 304 -15.04 -12.25 -27.18
C GLY A 304 -15.48 -13.28 -26.15
N VAL A 305 -15.00 -13.18 -24.90
CA VAL A 305 -15.55 -13.96 -23.79
C VAL A 305 -16.88 -13.33 -23.35
N VAL A 306 -17.97 -14.01 -23.66
CA VAL A 306 -19.30 -13.61 -23.18
C VAL A 306 -19.51 -14.27 -21.82
N LEU A 307 -19.70 -13.45 -20.80
CA LEU A 307 -20.07 -13.93 -19.47
C LEU A 307 -21.51 -14.46 -19.55
N GLN A 308 -21.67 -15.77 -19.40
CA GLN A 308 -22.99 -16.38 -19.30
C GLN A 308 -23.38 -16.46 -17.83
N PRO A 309 -24.51 -15.85 -17.41
CA PRO A 309 -24.99 -15.98 -16.04
C PRO A 309 -25.38 -17.44 -15.80
N ALA A 310 -24.79 -18.03 -14.77
CA ALA A 310 -25.21 -19.35 -14.29
C ALA A 310 -26.50 -19.23 -13.50
N THR A 311 -27.41 -20.19 -13.66
CA THR A 311 -28.62 -20.29 -12.86
C THR A 311 -28.37 -21.25 -11.66
N LEU A 312 -29.23 -21.14 -10.64
CA LEU A 312 -29.18 -22.11 -9.54
C LEU A 312 -29.50 -23.53 -10.01
N GLU A 313 -30.28 -23.66 -11.07
CA GLU A 313 -30.57 -24.95 -11.70
C GLU A 313 -29.31 -25.56 -12.34
N ASP A 314 -28.48 -24.75 -13.03
CA ASP A 314 -27.18 -25.18 -13.55
C ASP A 314 -26.25 -25.66 -12.44
N MET A 315 -26.26 -25.02 -11.28
CA MET A 315 -25.39 -25.32 -10.16
C MET A 315 -25.85 -26.50 -9.30
N CYS A 316 -27.17 -26.72 -9.16
CA CYS A 316 -27.76 -27.68 -8.23
C CYS A 316 -28.42 -28.86 -8.91
N GLY A 317 -28.66 -28.83 -10.23
CA GLY A 317 -29.40 -29.85 -10.98
C GLY A 317 -30.85 -30.05 -10.55
N LYS A 318 -31.40 -29.10 -9.77
CA LYS A 318 -32.78 -29.08 -9.25
C LYS A 318 -33.29 -27.65 -9.15
N THR A 319 -34.59 -27.46 -9.33
CA THR A 319 -35.23 -26.18 -9.02
C THR A 319 -34.96 -25.84 -7.55
N TYR A 320 -34.21 -24.78 -7.32
CA TYR A 320 -33.86 -24.32 -5.97
C TYR A 320 -35.13 -23.82 -5.27
N GLN A 321 -35.48 -24.46 -4.16
CA GLN A 321 -36.41 -23.91 -3.22
C GLN A 321 -35.63 -23.25 -2.07
N PRO A 322 -35.71 -21.92 -1.88
CA PRO A 322 -35.02 -21.26 -0.77
C PRO A 322 -35.46 -21.89 0.54
N LYS A 323 -34.49 -22.30 1.37
CA LYS A 323 -34.80 -22.66 2.75
C LYS A 323 -35.41 -21.46 3.45
N PRO A 324 -36.41 -21.65 4.31
CA PRO A 324 -36.90 -20.53 5.12
C PRO A 324 -35.73 -19.90 5.85
N SER A 325 -35.66 -18.56 5.80
CA SER A 325 -34.63 -17.80 6.48
C SER A 325 -34.53 -18.23 7.93
N LEU A 326 -33.36 -18.72 8.36
CA LEU A 326 -33.06 -18.82 9.77
C LEU A 326 -33.12 -17.41 10.34
N GLU A 327 -34.12 -17.14 11.16
CA GLU A 327 -34.10 -15.94 12.00
C GLU A 327 -32.88 -16.04 12.91
N VAL A 328 -31.86 -15.26 12.61
CA VAL A 328 -30.71 -15.09 13.51
C VAL A 328 -31.20 -14.26 14.67
N VAL A 329 -31.61 -14.92 15.75
CA VAL A 329 -31.88 -14.27 17.02
C VAL A 329 -30.53 -13.79 17.55
N TYR A 330 -30.27 -12.50 17.49
CA TYR A 330 -29.15 -11.88 18.21
C TYR A 330 -29.56 -11.84 19.68
N ASP A 331 -29.03 -12.74 20.49
CA ASP A 331 -29.04 -12.58 21.94
C ASP A 331 -28.26 -11.31 22.26
N THR A 332 -29.00 -10.28 22.68
CA THR A 332 -28.43 -9.06 23.27
C THR A 332 -27.91 -9.44 24.65
N VAL A 333 -26.59 -9.56 24.79
CA VAL A 333 -25.85 -9.55 26.06
C VAL A 333 -25.16 -8.21 26.24
#